data_0d055f3f26c572ea85d6641d1b21c57f
#
_entry.id   0d055f3f26c572ea85d6641d1b21c57f
#
_cell.length_a   1.000
_cell.length_b   1.000
_cell.length_c   1.000
_cell.angle_alpha   90.00
_cell.angle_beta   90.00
_cell.angle_gamma   90.00
#
_symmetry.space_group_name_H-M   'P 1'
#
loop_
_entity.id
_entity.type
_entity.pdbx_description
1 polymer ?
#
loop_
_entity_poly.entity_id
_entity_poly.type
_entity_poly.pdbx_seq_one_letter_code
_entity_poly.pdbx_strand_id
1 'polypeptide(L)'
;MNKSLPCLMLLGVLLLAGCASKKDANEKNFSEALNSYLAKKGQLCLGIPSAWPVDVNEAERRSGMGTAAEMAALEKAGLVRSHETETEYMPPLSSRPVKTKVLRYELTANGKIFYREKDRLGLAGNKQVQGDLCYGQQALDKIVNWQGPTAAGDSKEATVFYTYRIENLADWAKNPNIQRVFPGIVSTIDGAGKTQMNQALTLTSQGWQANGTSSPL
;
A
#
# COMPACT_ATOMS: atom_id res chain seq x y z
N MET A 1 23.56 -42.10 -68.64
CA MET A 1 22.64 -41.04 -68.19
C MET A 1 22.74 -40.96 -66.65
N ASN A 2 23.62 -40.09 -66.16
CA ASN A 2 23.89 -39.91 -64.72
C ASN A 2 22.95 -38.79 -64.16
N LYS A 3 22.12 -39.14 -63.22
CA LYS A 3 21.33 -38.18 -62.46
C LYS A 3 22.01 -37.98 -61.10
N SER A 4 22.70 -36.86 -60.94
CA SER A 4 23.24 -36.36 -59.70
C SER A 4 22.14 -35.69 -58.84
N LEU A 5 21.94 -36.19 -57.60
CA LEU A 5 21.00 -35.69 -56.62
C LEU A 5 21.74 -34.64 -55.78
N PRO A 6 21.21 -33.38 -55.58
CA PRO A 6 21.83 -32.42 -54.69
C PRO A 6 21.41 -32.72 -53.26
N CYS A 7 22.41 -32.88 -52.39
CA CYS A 7 22.30 -33.00 -50.95
C CYS A 7 21.95 -31.63 -50.33
N LEU A 8 20.71 -31.46 -49.86
CA LEU A 8 20.21 -30.25 -49.21
C LEU A 8 20.66 -30.30 -47.73
N MET A 9 21.74 -29.57 -47.38
CA MET A 9 22.14 -29.37 -46.00
C MET A 9 21.12 -28.42 -45.30
N LEU A 10 20.28 -28.97 -44.45
CA LEU A 10 19.48 -28.19 -43.51
C LEU A 10 20.38 -27.70 -42.38
N LEU A 11 20.73 -26.41 -42.41
CA LEU A 11 21.39 -25.72 -41.31
C LEU A 11 20.35 -25.49 -40.21
N GLY A 12 20.33 -26.35 -39.19
CA GLY A 12 19.50 -26.18 -37.99
C GLY A 12 20.06 -25.04 -37.11
N VAL A 13 19.38 -23.90 -37.13
CA VAL A 13 19.65 -22.82 -36.18
C VAL A 13 19.13 -23.27 -34.83
N LEU A 14 20.01 -23.72 -33.90
CA LEU A 14 19.68 -23.91 -32.50
C LEU A 14 19.51 -22.52 -31.88
N LEU A 15 18.26 -22.11 -31.69
CA LEU A 15 17.90 -20.99 -30.78
C LEU A 15 18.20 -21.42 -29.34
N LEU A 16 19.37 -21.06 -28.81
CA LEU A 16 19.69 -21.13 -27.42
C LEU A 16 18.83 -20.07 -26.70
N ALA A 17 17.61 -20.45 -26.30
CA ALA A 17 16.85 -19.70 -25.32
C ALA A 17 17.60 -19.77 -23.98
N GLY A 18 18.50 -18.82 -23.74
CA GLY A 18 19.18 -18.65 -22.47
C GLY A 18 18.14 -18.44 -21.39
N CYS A 19 17.89 -19.45 -20.54
CA CYS A 19 17.09 -19.28 -19.33
C CYS A 19 17.84 -18.31 -18.41
N ALA A 20 17.43 -17.03 -18.40
CA ALA A 20 17.92 -16.07 -17.44
C ALA A 20 17.64 -16.61 -16.03
N SER A 21 18.71 -16.69 -15.19
CA SER A 21 18.57 -17.16 -13.83
C SER A 21 17.70 -16.17 -13.03
N LYS A 22 16.83 -16.65 -12.12
CA LYS A 22 16.10 -15.81 -11.17
C LYS A 22 17.01 -14.99 -10.26
N LYS A 23 18.32 -15.29 -10.28
CA LYS A 23 19.35 -14.61 -9.47
C LYS A 23 20.07 -13.49 -10.24
N ASP A 24 19.83 -13.37 -11.54
CA ASP A 24 20.45 -12.30 -12.33
C ASP A 24 19.88 -10.95 -11.92
N ALA A 25 20.75 -9.93 -11.84
CA ALA A 25 20.35 -8.55 -11.63
C ALA A 25 19.86 -7.97 -12.97
N ASN A 26 18.58 -8.05 -13.20
CA ASN A 26 17.94 -7.55 -14.42
C ASN A 26 16.52 -7.03 -14.14
N GLU A 27 16.00 -6.25 -15.08
CA GLU A 27 14.68 -5.62 -14.97
C GLU A 27 13.55 -6.62 -14.73
N LYS A 28 13.59 -7.79 -15.39
CA LYS A 28 12.56 -8.83 -15.23
C LYS A 28 12.49 -9.33 -13.79
N ASN A 29 13.64 -9.74 -13.23
CA ASN A 29 13.68 -10.30 -11.89
C ASN A 29 13.35 -9.25 -10.82
N PHE A 30 13.78 -8.00 -11.01
CA PHE A 30 13.42 -6.90 -10.12
C PHE A 30 11.94 -6.53 -10.22
N SER A 31 11.35 -6.56 -11.42
CA SER A 31 9.90 -6.36 -11.61
C SER A 31 9.08 -7.44 -10.91
N GLU A 32 9.49 -8.70 -10.99
CA GLU A 32 8.83 -9.80 -10.29
C GLU A 32 8.88 -9.61 -8.76
N ALA A 33 10.03 -9.20 -8.23
CA ALA A 33 10.20 -8.92 -6.81
C ALA A 33 9.34 -7.72 -6.35
N LEU A 34 9.35 -6.61 -7.11
CA LEU A 34 8.54 -5.42 -6.82
C LEU A 34 7.05 -5.70 -6.92
N ASN A 35 6.59 -6.40 -7.96
CA ASN A 35 5.18 -6.77 -8.09
C ASN A 35 4.72 -7.65 -6.91
N SER A 36 5.53 -8.62 -6.51
CA SER A 36 5.24 -9.46 -5.35
C SER A 36 5.18 -8.66 -4.04
N TYR A 37 6.04 -7.66 -3.89
CA TYR A 37 6.06 -6.74 -2.75
C TYR A 37 4.83 -5.83 -2.75
N LEU A 38 4.57 -5.14 -3.85
CA LEU A 38 3.46 -4.20 -3.98
C LEU A 38 2.10 -4.88 -3.84
N ALA A 39 1.96 -6.13 -4.31
CA ALA A 39 0.75 -6.93 -4.09
C ALA A 39 0.42 -7.10 -2.60
N LYS A 40 1.44 -7.18 -1.73
CA LYS A 40 1.28 -7.37 -0.28
C LYS A 40 1.28 -6.07 0.52
N LYS A 41 2.04 -5.06 0.08
CA LYS A 41 2.34 -3.85 0.85
C LYS A 41 1.86 -2.55 0.20
N GLY A 42 1.48 -2.59 -1.07
CA GLY A 42 1.08 -1.42 -1.84
C GLY A 42 -0.36 -0.96 -1.60
N GLN A 43 -1.07 -1.51 -0.61
CA GLN A 43 -2.43 -1.09 -0.31
C GLN A 43 -2.45 0.37 0.18
N LEU A 44 -3.28 1.20 -0.45
CA LEU A 44 -3.43 2.62 -0.17
C LEU A 44 -4.63 2.85 0.73
N CYS A 45 -4.39 3.27 1.98
CA CYS A 45 -5.42 3.49 2.98
C CYS A 45 -5.26 4.89 3.60
N LEU A 46 -6.28 5.37 4.30
CA LEU A 46 -6.33 6.71 4.86
C LEU A 46 -5.33 6.95 6.01
N GLY A 47 -4.97 5.89 6.73
CA GLY A 47 -4.11 5.99 7.91
C GLY A 47 -4.87 6.44 9.16
N ILE A 48 -6.18 6.13 9.25
CA ILE A 48 -7.00 6.48 10.43
C ILE A 48 -6.44 5.75 11.65
N PRO A 49 -5.96 6.47 12.68
CA PRO A 49 -5.28 5.85 13.82
C PRO A 49 -6.23 5.20 14.83
N SER A 50 -7.54 5.42 14.70
CA SER A 50 -8.54 4.99 15.66
C SER A 50 -9.09 3.60 15.34
N ALA A 51 -9.45 2.86 16.41
CA ALA A 51 -10.23 1.63 16.27
C ALA A 51 -11.68 1.98 15.85
N TRP A 52 -12.32 1.10 15.09
CA TRP A 52 -13.73 1.23 14.74
C TRP A 52 -14.64 0.54 15.78
N PRO A 53 -15.77 1.16 16.16
CA PRO A 53 -16.29 2.48 15.72
C PRO A 53 -15.42 3.64 16.26
N VAL A 54 -15.48 4.80 15.56
CA VAL A 54 -14.74 6.01 15.93
C VAL A 54 -15.64 6.93 16.74
N ASP A 55 -15.24 7.25 17.95
CA ASP A 55 -15.95 8.18 18.82
C ASP A 55 -15.31 9.58 18.76
N VAL A 56 -16.11 10.60 18.53
CA VAL A 56 -15.73 12.00 18.50
C VAL A 56 -16.46 12.73 19.64
N ASN A 57 -15.72 13.28 20.60
CA ASN A 57 -16.30 14.01 21.72
C ASN A 57 -16.74 15.43 21.31
N GLU A 58 -17.45 16.12 22.21
CA GLU A 58 -18.00 17.45 21.95
C GLU A 58 -16.90 18.51 21.72
N ALA A 59 -15.74 18.40 22.36
CA ALA A 59 -14.65 19.34 22.19
C ALA A 59 -13.97 19.16 20.81
N GLU A 60 -13.75 17.92 20.39
CA GLU A 60 -13.23 17.59 19.05
C GLU A 60 -14.20 18.05 17.96
N ARG A 61 -15.50 17.80 18.15
CA ARG A 61 -16.56 18.24 17.22
C ARG A 61 -16.58 19.76 17.06
N ARG A 62 -16.46 20.51 18.16
CA ARG A 62 -16.40 21.99 18.13
C ARG A 62 -15.14 22.52 17.46
N SER A 63 -14.02 21.83 17.56
CA SER A 63 -12.79 22.23 16.89
C SER A 63 -12.91 22.18 15.36
N GLY A 64 -13.71 21.25 14.84
CA GLY A 64 -13.87 21.01 13.41
C GLY A 64 -12.59 20.57 12.69
N MET A 65 -11.61 20.07 13.44
CA MET A 65 -10.30 19.65 12.92
C MET A 65 -10.00 18.18 13.24
N GLY A 66 -8.95 17.63 12.63
CA GLY A 66 -8.49 16.26 12.88
C GLY A 66 -9.59 15.23 12.64
N THR A 67 -9.71 14.27 13.56
CA THR A 67 -10.66 13.16 13.47
C THR A 67 -12.10 13.61 13.25
N ALA A 68 -12.51 14.73 13.84
CA ALA A 68 -13.87 15.25 13.63
C ALA A 68 -14.11 15.69 12.18
N ALA A 69 -13.15 16.40 11.57
CA ALA A 69 -13.23 16.79 10.16
C ALA A 69 -13.17 15.60 9.23
N GLU A 70 -12.29 14.62 9.52
CA GLU A 70 -12.13 13.40 8.77
C GLU A 70 -13.43 12.59 8.74
N MET A 71 -14.02 12.32 9.90
CA MET A 71 -15.26 11.58 10.03
C MET A 71 -16.43 12.29 9.34
N ALA A 72 -16.55 13.62 9.50
CA ALA A 72 -17.59 14.40 8.83
C ALA A 72 -17.47 14.36 7.29
N ALA A 73 -16.25 14.34 6.76
CA ALA A 73 -16.01 14.21 5.32
C ALA A 73 -16.37 12.80 4.80
N LEU A 74 -16.01 11.76 5.56
CA LEU A 74 -16.35 10.37 5.25
C LEU A 74 -17.88 10.13 5.31
N GLU A 75 -18.57 10.78 6.25
CA GLU A 75 -20.03 10.71 6.35
C GLU A 75 -20.72 11.35 5.15
N LYS A 76 -20.27 12.54 4.72
CA LYS A 76 -20.75 13.19 3.50
C LYS A 76 -20.52 12.37 2.24
N ALA A 77 -19.45 11.56 2.23
CA ALA A 77 -19.15 10.62 1.16
C ALA A 77 -19.94 9.30 1.26
N GLY A 78 -20.77 9.12 2.31
CA GLY A 78 -21.58 7.93 2.53
C GLY A 78 -20.81 6.68 2.96
N LEU A 79 -19.57 6.84 3.44
CA LEU A 79 -18.71 5.73 3.89
C LEU A 79 -18.94 5.38 5.37
N VAL A 80 -19.32 6.37 6.15
CA VAL A 80 -19.69 6.21 7.56
C VAL A 80 -21.03 6.85 7.84
N ARG A 81 -21.61 6.52 8.99
CA ARG A 81 -22.79 7.18 9.56
C ARG A 81 -22.53 7.47 11.02
N SER A 82 -23.11 8.52 11.56
CA SER A 82 -22.98 8.86 12.97
C SER A 82 -24.30 8.74 13.73
N HIS A 83 -24.18 8.56 15.05
CA HIS A 83 -25.27 8.69 16.01
C HIS A 83 -24.72 9.12 17.36
N GLU A 84 -25.52 9.83 18.15
CA GLU A 84 -25.17 10.21 19.51
C GLU A 84 -25.27 9.01 20.45
N THR A 85 -24.26 8.85 21.30
CA THR A 85 -24.22 7.82 22.34
C THR A 85 -23.38 8.28 23.53
N GLU A 86 -23.31 7.45 24.56
CA GLU A 86 -22.40 7.66 25.70
C GLU A 86 -21.32 6.57 25.70
N THR A 87 -20.11 6.97 26.04
CA THR A 87 -18.98 6.08 26.25
C THR A 87 -18.31 6.35 27.59
N GLU A 88 -17.64 5.36 28.14
CA GLU A 88 -16.81 5.56 29.33
C GLU A 88 -15.41 5.97 28.90
N TYR A 89 -14.96 7.08 29.45
CA TYR A 89 -13.63 7.64 29.23
C TYR A 89 -12.87 7.69 30.54
N MET A 90 -11.62 7.24 30.53
CA MET A 90 -10.72 7.37 31.69
C MET A 90 -9.90 8.64 31.52
N PRO A 91 -10.21 9.73 32.28
CA PRO A 91 -9.42 10.95 32.21
C PRO A 91 -7.97 10.69 32.66
N PRO A 92 -6.98 11.40 32.09
CA PRO A 92 -5.61 11.35 32.59
C PRO A 92 -5.57 11.65 34.10
N LEU A 93 -4.81 10.86 34.83
CA LEU A 93 -4.66 10.97 36.31
C LEU A 93 -5.92 10.65 37.13
N SER A 94 -6.97 10.12 36.54
CA SER A 94 -8.17 9.63 37.22
C SER A 94 -8.15 8.12 37.36
N SER A 95 -8.59 7.61 38.50
CA SER A 95 -8.83 6.17 38.72
C SER A 95 -10.29 5.77 38.47
N ARG A 96 -11.15 6.71 38.08
CA ARG A 96 -12.58 6.46 37.86
C ARG A 96 -12.95 6.85 36.43
N PRO A 97 -13.65 5.96 35.68
CA PRO A 97 -14.20 6.30 34.39
C PRO A 97 -15.29 7.37 34.52
N VAL A 98 -15.41 8.21 33.53
CA VAL A 98 -16.44 9.23 33.42
C VAL A 98 -17.26 8.94 32.16
N LYS A 99 -18.60 8.96 32.28
CA LYS A 99 -19.46 8.89 31.12
C LYS A 99 -19.41 10.21 30.37
N THR A 100 -19.17 10.15 29.07
CA THR A 100 -19.14 11.30 28.17
C THR A 100 -20.01 11.04 26.95
N LYS A 101 -20.70 12.09 26.49
CA LYS A 101 -21.43 12.03 25.22
C LYS A 101 -20.46 12.13 24.07
N VAL A 102 -20.65 11.28 23.09
CA VAL A 102 -19.86 11.22 21.85
C VAL A 102 -20.76 11.08 20.65
N LEU A 103 -20.26 11.53 19.51
CA LEU A 103 -20.78 11.17 18.20
C LEU A 103 -20.00 9.95 17.72
N ARG A 104 -20.67 8.82 17.67
CA ARG A 104 -20.08 7.54 17.26
C ARG A 104 -20.27 7.33 15.78
N TYR A 105 -19.15 7.12 15.07
CA TYR A 105 -19.13 6.86 13.65
C TYR A 105 -18.93 5.37 13.37
N GLU A 106 -19.83 4.80 12.58
CA GLU A 106 -19.81 3.40 12.15
C GLU A 106 -19.75 3.32 10.63
N LEU A 107 -19.16 2.25 10.13
CA LEU A 107 -19.11 1.99 8.69
C LEU A 107 -20.52 1.72 8.13
N THR A 108 -20.85 2.37 7.04
CA THR A 108 -22.03 2.01 6.23
C THR A 108 -21.78 0.71 5.45
N ALA A 109 -22.81 0.18 4.78
CA ALA A 109 -22.62 -0.94 3.85
C ALA A 109 -21.60 -0.60 2.75
N ASN A 110 -21.64 0.64 2.22
CA ASN A 110 -20.69 1.13 1.24
C ASN A 110 -19.27 1.25 1.83
N GLY A 111 -19.13 1.79 3.04
CA GLY A 111 -17.83 1.90 3.71
C GLY A 111 -17.15 0.54 3.96
N LYS A 112 -17.93 -0.48 4.29
CA LYS A 112 -17.42 -1.86 4.51
C LYS A 112 -16.76 -2.46 3.27
N ILE A 113 -17.13 -2.03 2.05
CA ILE A 113 -16.48 -2.49 0.81
C ILE A 113 -14.99 -2.11 0.79
N PHE A 114 -14.67 -0.95 1.36
CA PHE A 114 -13.31 -0.39 1.37
C PHE A 114 -12.56 -0.65 2.67
N TYR A 115 -13.23 -1.19 3.68
CA TYR A 115 -12.62 -1.47 4.97
C TYR A 115 -11.70 -2.68 4.91
N ARG A 116 -10.50 -2.53 5.47
CA ARG A 116 -9.51 -3.60 5.59
C ARG A 116 -8.95 -3.64 7.01
N GLU A 117 -8.98 -4.82 7.59
CA GLU A 117 -8.39 -5.07 8.90
C GLU A 117 -6.92 -5.41 8.77
N LYS A 118 -6.13 -4.91 9.71
CA LYS A 118 -4.72 -5.24 9.86
C LYS A 118 -4.46 -5.63 11.31
N ASP A 119 -3.79 -6.74 11.51
CA ASP A 119 -3.24 -7.09 12.82
C ASP A 119 -2.17 -6.08 13.21
N ARG A 120 -2.29 -5.49 14.36
CA ARG A 120 -1.30 -4.63 14.99
C ARG A 120 -0.89 -5.21 16.33
N LEU A 121 0.40 -5.20 16.62
CA LEU A 121 0.88 -5.49 17.97
C LEU A 121 0.69 -4.24 18.82
N GLY A 122 -0.11 -4.35 19.87
CA GLY A 122 -0.21 -3.31 20.89
C GLY A 122 1.09 -3.20 21.70
N LEU A 123 1.22 -2.12 22.48
CA LEU A 123 2.41 -1.85 23.30
C LEU A 123 2.73 -2.96 24.31
N ALA A 124 1.73 -3.75 24.73
CA ALA A 124 1.89 -4.91 25.61
C ALA A 124 2.09 -6.24 24.86
N GLY A 125 2.34 -6.21 23.53
CA GLY A 125 2.50 -7.41 22.72
C GLY A 125 1.21 -8.15 22.40
N ASN A 126 0.05 -7.64 22.83
CA ASN A 126 -1.26 -8.19 22.49
C ASN A 126 -1.63 -7.85 21.03
N LYS A 127 -2.28 -8.77 20.35
CA LYS A 127 -2.83 -8.50 19.02
C LYS A 127 -4.01 -7.54 19.15
N GLN A 128 -3.96 -6.46 18.42
CA GLN A 128 -5.07 -5.53 18.23
C GLN A 128 -5.46 -5.52 16.75
N VAL A 129 -6.75 -5.59 16.47
CA VAL A 129 -7.26 -5.41 15.12
C VAL A 129 -7.48 -3.92 14.91
N GLN A 130 -6.77 -3.35 13.95
CA GLN A 130 -6.97 -1.98 13.51
C GLN A 130 -7.44 -2.02 12.07
N GLY A 131 -8.62 -1.46 11.82
CA GLY A 131 -9.15 -1.36 10.46
C GLY A 131 -8.97 0.03 9.88
N ASP A 132 -8.91 0.09 8.56
CA ASP A 132 -8.76 1.34 7.82
C ASP A 132 -9.56 1.30 6.52
N LEU A 133 -9.93 2.47 6.00
CA LEU A 133 -10.56 2.62 4.71
C LEU A 133 -9.49 2.76 3.63
N CYS A 134 -9.47 1.81 2.70
CA CYS A 134 -8.47 1.73 1.65
C CYS A 134 -9.07 2.13 0.30
N TYR A 135 -8.35 2.99 -0.42
CA TYR A 135 -8.86 3.63 -1.63
C TYR A 135 -8.20 3.16 -2.93
N GLY A 136 -7.23 2.25 -2.85
CA GLY A 136 -6.55 1.74 -4.05
C GLY A 136 -5.39 0.82 -3.71
N GLN A 137 -4.67 0.43 -4.75
CA GLN A 137 -3.50 -0.42 -4.69
C GLN A 137 -2.39 0.16 -5.55
N GLN A 138 -1.21 0.39 -4.98
CA GLN A 138 -0.02 0.66 -5.79
C GLN A 138 0.40 -0.60 -6.54
N ALA A 139 0.67 -0.44 -7.82
CA ALA A 139 1.28 -1.45 -8.67
C ALA A 139 2.50 -0.85 -9.39
N LEU A 140 3.44 -1.68 -9.78
CA LEU A 140 4.60 -1.23 -10.55
C LEU A 140 4.13 -0.65 -11.89
N ASP A 141 4.57 0.59 -12.19
CA ASP A 141 4.42 1.20 -13.51
C ASP A 141 5.64 0.80 -14.36
N LYS A 142 6.83 1.28 -13.99
CA LYS A 142 8.10 0.92 -14.65
C LYS A 142 9.28 1.02 -13.69
N ILE A 143 10.33 0.24 -13.95
CA ILE A 143 11.64 0.46 -13.37
C ILE A 143 12.34 1.60 -14.12
N VAL A 144 12.89 2.55 -13.38
CA VAL A 144 13.64 3.69 -13.95
C VAL A 144 15.11 3.31 -14.09
N ASN A 145 15.70 2.83 -13.01
CA ASN A 145 17.07 2.30 -12.94
C ASN A 145 17.27 1.51 -11.65
N TRP A 146 18.48 1.02 -11.42
CA TRP A 146 18.89 0.41 -10.15
C TRP A 146 20.38 0.63 -9.89
N GLN A 147 20.74 0.55 -8.63
CA GLN A 147 22.12 0.56 -8.13
C GLN A 147 22.48 -0.81 -7.56
N GLY A 148 23.70 -1.23 -7.78
CA GLY A 148 24.17 -2.55 -7.38
C GLY A 148 24.04 -3.59 -8.52
N PRO A 149 24.14 -4.90 -8.21
CA PRO A 149 24.19 -5.46 -6.86
C PRO A 149 25.54 -5.25 -6.16
N THR A 150 25.50 -4.99 -4.85
CA THR A 150 26.66 -4.91 -3.98
C THR A 150 26.65 -6.05 -2.95
N ALA A 151 27.81 -6.46 -2.46
CA ALA A 151 27.88 -7.44 -1.37
C ALA A 151 27.35 -6.82 -0.06
N ALA A 152 26.50 -7.56 0.65
CA ALA A 152 25.95 -7.22 1.95
C ALA A 152 26.03 -8.46 2.85
N GLY A 153 27.15 -8.62 3.55
CA GLY A 153 27.47 -9.88 4.27
C GLY A 153 27.48 -11.07 3.31
N ASP A 154 26.71 -12.10 3.64
CA ASP A 154 26.58 -13.33 2.83
C ASP A 154 25.57 -13.20 1.68
N SER A 155 24.97 -12.03 1.48
CA SER A 155 23.97 -11.78 0.44
C SER A 155 24.41 -10.67 -0.53
N LYS A 156 23.60 -10.44 -1.56
CA LYS A 156 23.73 -9.29 -2.47
C LYS A 156 22.51 -8.41 -2.34
N GLU A 157 22.72 -7.10 -2.40
CA GLU A 157 21.63 -6.11 -2.35
C GLU A 157 21.68 -5.20 -3.55
N ALA A 158 20.50 -4.77 -4.00
CA ALA A 158 20.33 -3.76 -5.02
C ALA A 158 19.24 -2.78 -4.58
N THR A 159 19.39 -1.50 -4.91
CA THR A 159 18.33 -0.50 -4.76
C THR A 159 17.71 -0.25 -6.11
N VAL A 160 16.41 -0.53 -6.23
CA VAL A 160 15.65 -0.34 -7.47
C VAL A 160 14.83 0.92 -7.37
N PHE A 161 14.91 1.77 -8.39
CA PHE A 161 14.15 3.01 -8.54
C PHE A 161 13.04 2.78 -9.56
N TYR A 162 11.80 3.08 -9.18
CA TYR A 162 10.64 2.79 -10.00
C TYR A 162 9.55 3.86 -9.87
N THR A 163 8.64 3.91 -10.83
CA THR A 163 7.38 4.63 -10.70
C THR A 163 6.23 3.64 -10.47
N TYR A 164 5.14 4.13 -9.88
CA TYR A 164 3.96 3.31 -9.61
C TYR A 164 2.74 3.84 -10.37
N ARG A 165 1.79 2.96 -10.62
CA ARG A 165 0.42 3.29 -10.99
C ARG A 165 -0.53 2.89 -9.86
N ILE A 166 -1.74 3.41 -9.88
CA ILE A 166 -2.77 3.05 -8.92
C ILE A 166 -3.81 2.17 -9.61
N GLU A 167 -4.03 1.00 -9.06
CA GLU A 167 -5.10 0.09 -9.47
C GLU A 167 -6.30 0.22 -8.51
N ASN A 168 -7.51 0.00 -9.04
CA ASN A 168 -8.76 0.00 -8.27
C ASN A 168 -8.95 1.29 -7.42
N LEU A 169 -8.58 2.45 -7.96
CA LEU A 169 -8.78 3.72 -7.29
C LEU A 169 -10.27 3.96 -7.05
N ALA A 170 -10.66 4.06 -5.79
CA ALA A 170 -12.05 4.32 -5.39
C ALA A 170 -12.48 5.75 -5.77
N ASP A 171 -13.69 5.92 -6.32
CA ASP A 171 -14.15 7.23 -6.77
C ASP A 171 -14.28 8.24 -5.65
N TRP A 172 -14.62 7.80 -4.43
CA TRP A 172 -14.70 8.67 -3.26
C TRP A 172 -13.36 9.33 -2.92
N ALA A 173 -12.21 8.70 -3.26
CA ALA A 173 -10.88 9.28 -3.05
C ALA A 173 -10.60 10.52 -3.92
N LYS A 174 -11.38 10.70 -5.00
CA LYS A 174 -11.32 11.88 -5.86
C LYS A 174 -12.18 13.04 -5.37
N ASN A 175 -12.98 12.82 -4.30
CA ASN A 175 -13.85 13.86 -3.75
C ASN A 175 -13.03 14.98 -3.09
N PRO A 176 -13.18 16.26 -3.48
CA PRO A 176 -12.39 17.36 -2.93
C PRO A 176 -12.53 17.55 -1.42
N ASN A 177 -13.68 17.19 -0.83
CA ASN A 177 -13.86 17.28 0.63
C ASN A 177 -13.06 16.20 1.36
N ILE A 178 -12.93 15.00 0.80
CA ILE A 178 -12.06 13.94 1.31
C ILE A 178 -10.59 14.36 1.16
N GLN A 179 -10.20 14.82 -0.02
CA GLN A 179 -8.81 15.23 -0.30
C GLN A 179 -8.33 16.38 0.58
N ARG A 180 -9.24 17.28 1.00
CA ARG A 180 -8.90 18.38 1.90
C ARG A 180 -8.48 17.90 3.29
N VAL A 181 -9.12 16.87 3.82
CA VAL A 181 -8.86 16.35 5.16
C VAL A 181 -7.84 15.19 5.14
N PHE A 182 -7.63 14.58 3.99
CA PHE A 182 -6.62 13.54 3.77
C PHE A 182 -5.67 13.95 2.62
N PRO A 183 -4.80 14.95 2.83
CA PRO A 183 -3.97 15.49 1.75
C PRO A 183 -2.99 14.47 1.14
N GLY A 184 -2.65 13.41 1.87
CA GLY A 184 -1.85 12.29 1.37
C GLY A 184 -2.47 11.58 0.16
N ILE A 185 -3.81 11.60 0.02
CA ILE A 185 -4.48 11.04 -1.17
C ILE A 185 -4.08 11.81 -2.43
N VAL A 186 -4.08 13.16 -2.34
CA VAL A 186 -3.75 14.03 -3.49
C VAL A 186 -2.33 13.74 -3.95
N SER A 187 -1.36 13.79 -3.02
CA SER A 187 0.05 13.54 -3.35
C SER A 187 0.27 12.14 -3.93
N THR A 188 -0.45 11.13 -3.43
CA THR A 188 -0.37 9.77 -3.95
C THR A 188 -0.96 9.66 -5.36
N ILE A 189 -2.13 10.27 -5.61
CA ILE A 189 -2.76 10.24 -6.94
C ILE A 189 -1.93 11.00 -7.95
N ASP A 190 -1.49 12.20 -7.62
CA ASP A 190 -0.72 13.08 -8.51
C ASP A 190 0.69 12.54 -8.79
N GLY A 191 1.23 11.78 -7.86
CA GLY A 191 2.52 11.11 -7.97
C GLY A 191 2.53 9.87 -8.87
N ALA A 192 1.36 9.31 -9.18
CA ALA A 192 1.27 8.11 -10.03
C ALA A 192 1.88 8.37 -11.42
N GLY A 193 2.79 7.51 -11.86
CA GLY A 193 3.56 7.62 -13.09
C GLY A 193 4.65 8.71 -13.10
N LYS A 194 4.78 9.50 -12.02
CA LYS A 194 5.69 10.65 -11.93
C LYS A 194 6.70 10.52 -10.78
N THR A 195 6.22 10.25 -9.58
CA THR A 195 7.07 10.16 -8.39
C THR A 195 7.93 8.91 -8.47
N GLN A 196 9.23 9.10 -8.38
CA GLN A 196 10.19 8.02 -8.33
C GLN A 196 10.27 7.51 -6.89
N MET A 197 10.03 6.21 -6.74
CA MET A 197 10.16 5.47 -5.49
C MET A 197 11.45 4.69 -5.48
N ASN A 198 11.96 4.34 -4.31
CA ASN A 198 13.07 3.41 -4.18
C ASN A 198 12.70 2.22 -3.29
N GLN A 199 13.27 1.05 -3.60
CA GLN A 199 13.08 -0.18 -2.85
C GLN A 199 14.38 -0.98 -2.81
N ALA A 200 14.82 -1.32 -1.62
CA ALA A 200 15.92 -2.25 -1.44
C ALA A 200 15.47 -3.68 -1.72
N LEU A 201 16.25 -4.40 -2.50
CA LEU A 201 16.05 -5.81 -2.81
C LEU A 201 17.28 -6.61 -2.33
N THR A 202 17.02 -7.75 -1.72
CA THR A 202 18.07 -8.71 -1.32
C THR A 202 17.97 -9.97 -2.16
N LEU A 203 19.11 -10.49 -2.59
CA LEU A 203 19.19 -11.75 -3.30
C LEU A 203 19.13 -12.91 -2.30
N THR A 204 18.12 -13.76 -2.47
CA THR A 204 17.88 -14.97 -1.68
C THR A 204 18.12 -16.24 -2.50
N SER A 205 17.98 -17.42 -1.89
CA SER A 205 17.99 -18.69 -2.62
C SER A 205 16.87 -18.79 -3.66
N GLN A 206 15.76 -18.07 -3.46
CA GLN A 206 14.57 -18.06 -4.33
C GLN A 206 14.60 -16.94 -5.40
N GLY A 207 15.63 -16.11 -5.41
CA GLY A 207 15.74 -14.94 -6.26
C GLY A 207 15.67 -13.62 -5.46
N TRP A 208 15.44 -12.52 -6.14
CA TRP A 208 15.34 -11.20 -5.54
C TRP A 208 14.06 -11.02 -4.74
N GLN A 209 14.18 -10.42 -3.56
CA GLN A 209 13.05 -10.12 -2.68
C GLN A 209 13.18 -8.70 -2.12
N ALA A 210 12.05 -8.00 -2.05
CA ALA A 210 12.01 -6.66 -1.49
C ALA A 210 11.95 -6.70 0.04
N ASN A 211 12.78 -5.86 0.67
CA ASN A 211 12.88 -5.71 2.12
C ASN A 211 12.43 -4.32 2.55
N GLY A 212 11.90 -4.22 3.78
CA GLY A 212 11.54 -2.94 4.37
C GLY A 212 10.33 -2.28 3.73
N THR A 213 10.35 -0.95 3.70
CA THR A 213 9.31 -0.10 3.10
C THR A 213 9.88 0.68 1.92
N SER A 214 9.06 0.89 0.88
CA SER A 214 9.39 1.83 -0.20
C SER A 214 9.35 3.26 0.32
N SER A 215 10.20 4.12 -0.23
CA SER A 215 10.16 5.56 0.04
C SER A 215 10.23 6.37 -1.26
N PRO A 216 9.61 7.56 -1.30
CA PRO A 216 9.81 8.51 -2.38
C PRO A 216 11.22 9.12 -2.29
N LEU A 217 11.72 9.60 -3.42
CA LEU A 217 12.94 10.41 -3.53
C LEU A 217 12.63 11.88 -3.29
#